data_ca722c9e55bd451ef99055108d9fd79a
#
_entry.id   ca722c9e55bd451ef99055108d9fd79a
#
_cell.length_a   1.000
_cell.length_b   1.000
_cell.length_c   1.000
_cell.angle_alpha   90.00
_cell.angle_beta   90.00
_cell.angle_gamma   90.00
#
_symmetry.space_group_name_H-M   'P 1'
#
loop_
_entity.id
_entity.type
_entity.pdbx_description
1 polymer ?
#
loop_
_entity_poly.entity_id
_entity_poly.type
_entity_poly.pdbx_seq_one_letter_code
_entity_poly.pdbx_strand_id
1 'polypeptide(L)'
;MSFHKQIHLVGTVTVGPKGQVVIPSDVRDRMDIQPGDKLVALYLDEKKSVAFITERQAQEFVIKMDERFTEFKETFEKRGEA
;
A
#
# COMPACT_ATOMS: atom_id res chain seq x y z
N MET A 1 -16.10 14.27 -6.71
CA MET A 1 -14.70 13.98 -6.88
C MET A 1 -14.49 12.69 -7.65
N SER A 2 -13.66 12.76 -8.67
CA SER A 2 -13.36 11.60 -9.52
C SER A 2 -12.77 10.43 -8.73
N PHE A 3 -12.19 10.75 -7.61
CA PHE A 3 -11.61 9.83 -6.68
C PHE A 3 -12.56 8.73 -6.22
N HIS A 4 -13.82 9.09 -6.03
CA HIS A 4 -14.84 8.14 -5.55
C HIS A 4 -15.08 6.99 -6.51
N LYS A 5 -14.89 7.22 -7.80
CA LYS A 5 -15.12 6.18 -8.81
C LYS A 5 -14.09 5.07 -8.75
N GLN A 6 -12.96 5.34 -8.10
CA GLN A 6 -11.86 4.39 -8.03
C GLN A 6 -11.78 3.67 -6.69
N ILE A 7 -12.65 4.03 -5.76
CA ILE A 7 -12.65 3.43 -4.43
C ILE A 7 -13.85 2.49 -4.33
N HIS A 8 -13.56 1.25 -3.97
CA HIS A 8 -14.59 0.22 -3.81
C HIS A 8 -14.62 -0.25 -2.38
N LEU A 9 -15.78 -0.27 -1.79
CA LEU A 9 -15.95 -0.84 -0.47
C LEU A 9 -15.96 -2.36 -0.60
N VAL A 10 -15.01 -3.03 0.02
CA VAL A 10 -14.86 -4.48 -0.09
C VAL A 10 -15.18 -5.20 1.21
N GLY A 11 -15.55 -4.46 2.25
CA GLY A 11 -15.93 -5.03 3.52
C GLY A 11 -15.11 -4.48 4.66
N THR A 12 -15.22 -5.13 5.81
CA THR A 12 -14.45 -4.78 6.99
C THR A 12 -13.50 -5.91 7.33
N VAL A 13 -12.39 -5.56 7.96
CA VAL A 13 -11.41 -6.55 8.42
C VAL A 13 -11.08 -6.24 9.87
N THR A 14 -10.62 -7.25 10.58
CA THR A 14 -10.29 -7.11 12.00
C THR A 14 -8.79 -7.15 12.17
N VAL A 15 -8.27 -6.20 12.93
CA VAL A 15 -6.84 -6.16 13.26
C VAL A 15 -6.56 -7.23 14.31
N GLY A 16 -5.67 -8.16 14.01
CA GLY A 16 -5.26 -9.19 14.93
C GLY A 16 -4.32 -8.69 16.02
N PRO A 17 -3.98 -9.52 17.00
CA PRO A 17 -3.16 -9.10 18.13
C PRO A 17 -1.74 -8.65 17.76
N LYS A 18 -1.27 -9.06 16.60
CA LYS A 18 0.05 -8.66 16.11
C LYS A 18 -0.02 -7.54 15.07
N GLY A 19 -1.19 -6.90 14.93
CA GLY A 19 -1.37 -5.86 13.95
C GLY A 19 -1.62 -6.38 12.54
N GLN A 20 -1.97 -7.63 12.40
CA GLN A 20 -2.19 -8.25 11.09
C GLN A 20 -3.65 -8.17 10.68
N VAL A 21 -3.87 -7.99 9.39
CA VAL A 21 -5.20 -8.06 8.79
C VAL A 21 -5.13 -8.99 7.58
N VAL A 22 -6.26 -9.61 7.28
CA VAL A 22 -6.35 -10.45 6.08
C VAL A 22 -6.89 -9.60 4.94
N ILE A 23 -6.15 -9.59 3.83
CA ILE A 23 -6.63 -8.91 2.63
C ILE A 23 -7.74 -9.77 2.03
N PRO A 24 -8.93 -9.20 1.80
CA PRO A 24 -10.05 -9.99 1.23
C PRO A 24 -9.67 -10.69 -0.06
N SER A 25 -10.22 -11.89 -0.26
CA SER A 25 -9.84 -12.72 -1.40
C SER A 25 -10.14 -12.07 -2.74
N ASP A 26 -11.24 -11.35 -2.86
CA ASP A 26 -11.56 -10.66 -4.10
C ASP A 26 -10.57 -9.55 -4.42
N VAL A 27 -10.03 -8.89 -3.40
CA VAL A 27 -8.97 -7.89 -3.60
C VAL A 27 -7.69 -8.57 -4.05
N ARG A 28 -7.34 -9.70 -3.42
CA ARG A 28 -6.14 -10.46 -3.83
C ARG A 28 -6.24 -10.89 -5.27
N ASP A 29 -7.41 -11.34 -5.70
CA ASP A 29 -7.64 -11.76 -7.09
C ASP A 29 -7.50 -10.59 -8.06
N ARG A 30 -8.07 -9.44 -7.70
CA ARG A 30 -7.98 -8.24 -8.54
C ARG A 30 -6.56 -7.73 -8.65
N MET A 31 -5.78 -7.84 -7.58
CA MET A 31 -4.38 -7.42 -7.57
C MET A 31 -3.46 -8.48 -8.17
N ASP A 32 -3.96 -9.67 -8.40
CA ASP A 32 -3.20 -10.80 -8.92
C ASP A 32 -1.99 -11.09 -8.02
N ILE A 33 -2.23 -11.17 -6.72
CA ILE A 33 -1.17 -11.46 -5.75
C ILE A 33 -1.34 -12.86 -5.17
N GLN A 34 -0.23 -13.49 -4.87
CA GLN A 34 -0.16 -14.86 -4.39
C GLN A 34 0.54 -14.90 -3.05
N PRO A 35 0.34 -15.98 -2.26
CA PRO A 35 1.09 -16.14 -1.03
C PRO A 35 2.59 -16.04 -1.28
N GLY A 36 3.26 -15.27 -0.45
CA GLY A 36 4.69 -15.02 -0.58
C GLY A 36 5.05 -13.78 -1.37
N ASP A 37 4.09 -13.21 -2.10
CA ASP A 37 4.35 -11.96 -2.81
C ASP A 37 4.58 -10.83 -1.83
N LYS A 38 5.42 -9.90 -2.21
CA LYS A 38 5.72 -8.74 -1.39
C LYS A 38 4.91 -7.54 -1.85
N LEU A 39 4.41 -6.79 -0.90
CA LEU A 39 3.70 -5.56 -1.18
C LEU A 39 4.44 -4.39 -0.53
N VAL A 40 4.32 -3.24 -1.15
CA VAL A 40 4.85 -2.00 -0.58
C VAL A 40 3.71 -1.33 0.18
N ALA A 41 3.97 -1.00 1.43
CA ALA A 41 2.97 -0.36 2.28
C ALA A 41 3.23 1.14 2.29
N LEU A 42 2.20 1.92 1.99
CA LEU A 42 2.26 3.37 2.00
C LEU A 42 1.32 3.88 3.08
N TYR A 43 1.81 4.73 3.95
CA TYR A 43 0.97 5.35 4.97
C TYR A 43 0.56 6.73 4.52
N LEU A 44 -0.74 6.99 4.54
CA LEU A 44 -1.30 8.28 4.19
C LEU A 44 -1.63 9.03 5.49
N ASP A 45 -0.74 9.91 5.86
CA ASP A 45 -0.79 10.57 7.15
C ASP A 45 -2.08 11.37 7.38
N GLU A 46 -2.47 12.18 6.41
CA GLU A 46 -3.68 13.00 6.53
C GLU A 46 -4.94 12.17 6.69
N LYS A 47 -4.97 11.02 6.05
CA LYS A 47 -6.15 10.15 6.05
C LYS A 47 -6.05 9.05 7.10
N LYS A 48 -4.92 8.93 7.78
CA LYS A 48 -4.67 7.87 8.75
C LYS A 48 -5.01 6.51 8.16
N SER A 49 -4.48 6.26 6.97
CA SER A 49 -4.79 5.06 6.23
C SER A 49 -3.52 4.46 5.64
N VAL A 50 -3.60 3.20 5.27
CA VAL A 50 -2.50 2.49 4.66
C VAL A 50 -2.95 1.92 3.32
N ALA A 51 -2.08 2.00 2.34
CA ALA A 51 -2.31 1.37 1.05
C ALA A 51 -1.21 0.35 0.80
N PHE A 52 -1.60 -0.82 0.33
CA PHE A 52 -0.65 -1.85 -0.08
C PHE A 52 -0.68 -1.94 -1.59
N ILE A 53 0.48 -1.79 -2.21
CA ILE A 53 0.58 -1.86 -3.66
C ILE A 53 1.63 -2.90 -4.04
N THR A 54 1.52 -3.44 -5.26
CA THR A 54 2.51 -4.41 -5.73
C THR A 54 3.84 -3.70 -5.98
N GLU A 55 4.91 -4.47 -6.02
CA GLU A 55 6.23 -3.92 -6.31
C GLU A 55 6.26 -3.27 -7.69
N ARG A 56 5.55 -3.85 -8.65
CA ARG A 56 5.44 -3.28 -9.99
C ARG A 56 4.80 -1.89 -9.94
N GLN A 57 3.68 -1.78 -9.22
CA GLN A 57 3.00 -0.50 -9.08
C GLN A 57 3.86 0.53 -8.36
N ALA A 58 4.63 0.08 -7.38
CA ALA A 58 5.53 0.97 -6.67
C ALA A 58 6.57 1.57 -7.62
N GLN A 59 7.08 0.77 -8.53
CA GLN A 59 8.06 1.24 -9.52
C GLN A 59 7.44 2.29 -10.45
N GLU A 60 6.21 2.05 -10.89
CA GLU A 60 5.50 3.01 -11.74
C GLU A 60 5.22 4.30 -11.00
N PHE A 61 4.87 4.20 -9.75
CA PHE A 61 4.61 5.36 -8.89
C PHE A 61 5.87 6.21 -8.75
N VAL A 62 7.00 5.56 -8.58
CA VAL A 62 8.31 6.20 -8.49
C VAL A 62 8.62 7.02 -9.73
N ILE A 63 8.43 6.43 -10.89
CA ILE A 63 8.71 7.09 -12.16
C ILE A 63 7.88 8.35 -12.31
N LYS A 64 6.64 8.33 -11.84
CA LYS A 64 5.73 9.46 -11.97
C LYS A 64 5.96 10.56 -10.94
N MET A 65 6.64 10.24 -9.85
CA MET A 65 6.77 11.14 -8.71
C MET A 65 8.21 11.23 -8.22
N ASP A 66 9.13 11.42 -9.12
CA ASP A 66 10.56 11.35 -8.82
C ASP A 66 11.01 12.16 -7.60
N GLU A 67 10.67 13.43 -7.49
CA GLU A 67 11.10 14.24 -6.34
C GLU A 67 10.51 13.74 -5.03
N ARG A 68 9.22 13.44 -5.04
CA ARG A 68 8.54 12.93 -3.85
C ARG A 68 9.01 11.54 -3.51
N PHE A 69 9.40 10.80 -4.52
CA PHE A 69 9.95 9.47 -4.31
C PHE A 69 11.26 9.54 -3.54
N THR A 70 12.09 10.53 -3.82
CA THR A 70 13.35 10.70 -3.12
C THR A 70 13.10 10.90 -1.62
N GLU A 71 12.12 11.71 -1.26
CA GLU A 71 11.74 11.90 0.15
C GLU A 71 11.26 10.61 0.78
N PHE A 72 10.41 9.89 0.08
CA PHE A 72 9.88 8.62 0.55
C PHE A 72 11.01 7.62 0.78
N LYS A 73 11.92 7.53 -0.17
CA LYS A 73 13.05 6.61 -0.08
C LYS A 73 13.94 6.95 1.10
N GLU A 74 14.23 8.21 1.32
CA GLU A 74 15.04 8.64 2.45
C GLU A 74 14.39 8.29 3.78
N THR A 75 13.11 8.53 3.90
CA THR A 75 12.36 8.19 5.11
C THR A 75 12.40 6.70 5.37
N PHE A 76 12.21 5.92 4.33
CA PHE A 76 12.21 4.47 4.41
C PHE A 76 13.58 3.94 4.82
N GLU A 77 14.63 4.48 4.25
CA GLU A 77 16.00 4.09 4.56
C GLU A 77 16.36 4.42 6.01
N LYS A 78 15.93 5.57 6.49
CA LYS A 78 16.17 5.96 7.87
C LYS A 78 15.53 4.98 8.85
N ARG A 79 14.32 4.53 8.53
CA ARG A 79 13.65 3.52 9.35
C ARG A 79 14.38 2.20 9.33
N GLY A 80 14.92 1.86 8.18
CA GLY A 80 15.70 0.64 8.04
C GLY A 80 16.97 0.64 8.88
N GLU A 81 17.52 1.81 9.11
CA GLU A 81 18.73 1.96 9.90
C GLU A 81 18.45 1.94 11.40
N ALA A 82 17.23 2.26 11.76
CA ALA A 82 16.86 2.28 13.18
C ALA A 82 16.70 0.87 13.72
#